data_864112b9f15579f6c53aec8d20f8a148
#
_entry.id   864112b9f15579f6c53aec8d20f8a148
#
_cell.length_a   1.000
_cell.length_b   1.000
_cell.length_c   1.000
_cell.angle_alpha   90.00
_cell.angle_beta   90.00
_cell.angle_gamma   90.00
#
_symmetry.space_group_name_H-M   'P 1'
#
loop_
_entity.id
_entity.type
_entity.pdbx_description
1 polymer ?
#
loop_
_entity_poly.entity_id
_entity_poly.type
_entity_poly.pdbx_seq_one_letter_code
_entity_poly.pdbx_strand_id
1 'polypeptide(L)'
;MKSVHTLIIGAGISGLTYGAYTKEDFLIVEKEEKCGGLCRTFYKDGFIWDYAGHFFHFAHPEIKQLFEQQVGTDDLVKCNKCTNINYEGTVIDYPFQMNIHQLPKDEFIDCLYDLFNRCEKEQYENFEEMLYGKFGKGITEKFLKPYNEKLYACKLNDLDPKAMGRFFPYANPTQII
;
A
#
# COMPACT_ATOMS: atom_id res chain seq x y z
N MET A 1 -11.53 7.36 41.35
CA MET A 1 -11.21 7.76 39.95
C MET A 1 -9.71 7.56 39.79
N LYS A 2 -9.24 6.75 38.82
CA LYS A 2 -7.81 6.67 38.55
C LYS A 2 -7.41 7.89 37.71
N SER A 3 -6.46 8.66 38.16
CA SER A 3 -5.83 9.73 37.38
C SER A 3 -4.56 9.16 36.78
N VAL A 4 -4.35 9.34 35.49
CA VAL A 4 -3.13 8.94 34.76
C VAL A 4 -2.67 10.13 33.94
N HIS A 5 -1.36 10.19 33.68
CA HIS A 5 -0.79 11.27 32.88
C HIS A 5 -1.20 11.14 31.41
N THR A 6 -1.21 9.90 30.90
CA THR A 6 -1.54 9.62 29.50
C THR A 6 -2.63 8.57 29.38
N LEU A 7 -3.69 8.86 28.65
CA LEU A 7 -4.72 7.92 28.25
C LEU A 7 -4.50 7.52 26.78
N ILE A 8 -4.25 6.24 26.55
CA ILE A 8 -4.08 5.66 25.22
C ILE A 8 -5.40 4.98 24.80
N ILE A 9 -6.01 5.44 23.73
CA ILE A 9 -7.25 4.89 23.21
C ILE A 9 -6.94 3.92 22.07
N GLY A 10 -7.16 2.63 22.31
CA GLY A 10 -6.88 1.53 21.41
C GLY A 10 -5.56 0.81 21.69
N ALA A 11 -5.63 -0.52 21.83
CA ALA A 11 -4.49 -1.42 22.02
C ALA A 11 -4.07 -2.10 20.70
N GLY A 12 -4.06 -1.36 19.60
CA GLY A 12 -3.38 -1.75 18.35
C GLY A 12 -1.88 -1.55 18.45
N ILE A 13 -1.14 -1.84 17.39
CA ILE A 13 0.34 -1.76 17.38
C ILE A 13 0.86 -0.39 17.83
N SER A 14 0.22 0.70 17.39
CA SER A 14 0.62 2.07 17.74
C SER A 14 0.45 2.36 19.23
N GLY A 15 -0.72 2.03 19.80
CA GLY A 15 -0.99 2.27 21.22
C GLY A 15 -0.11 1.41 22.14
N LEU A 16 0.08 0.14 21.78
CA LEU A 16 0.97 -0.77 22.52
C LEU A 16 2.43 -0.31 22.45
N THR A 17 2.90 0.11 21.27
CA THR A 17 4.27 0.63 21.11
C THR A 17 4.46 1.91 21.93
N TYR A 18 3.53 2.86 21.86
CA TYR A 18 3.62 4.07 22.69
C TYR A 18 3.69 3.72 24.19
N GLY A 19 2.81 2.83 24.66
CA GLY A 19 2.82 2.38 26.06
C GLY A 19 4.12 1.68 26.47
N ALA A 20 4.74 0.91 25.56
CA ALA A 20 6.01 0.23 25.82
C ALA A 20 7.21 1.17 25.96
N TYR A 21 7.17 2.35 25.33
CA TYR A 21 8.31 3.28 25.30
C TYR A 21 8.10 4.57 26.12
N THR A 22 6.84 4.88 26.52
CA THR A 22 6.60 6.03 27.40
C THR A 22 7.20 5.79 28.78
N LYS A 23 7.70 6.87 29.41
CA LYS A 23 8.19 6.86 30.80
C LYS A 23 7.16 7.38 31.78
N GLU A 24 6.02 7.85 31.28
CA GLU A 24 4.92 8.39 32.05
C GLU A 24 3.98 7.28 32.50
N ASP A 25 3.21 7.52 33.55
CA ASP A 25 2.12 6.63 33.92
C ASP A 25 0.98 6.72 32.88
N PHE A 26 0.50 5.59 32.45
CA PHE A 26 -0.50 5.52 31.40
C PHE A 26 -1.58 4.46 31.67
N LEU A 27 -2.69 4.63 30.97
CA LEU A 27 -3.75 3.64 30.86
C LEU A 27 -4.08 3.41 29.40
N ILE A 28 -4.10 2.15 28.96
CA ILE A 28 -4.61 1.77 27.65
C ILE A 28 -6.05 1.29 27.81
N VAL A 29 -6.95 1.82 27.00
CA VAL A 29 -8.34 1.34 26.89
C VAL A 29 -8.54 0.75 25.50
N GLU A 30 -9.14 -0.45 25.46
CA GLU A 30 -9.43 -1.19 24.23
C GLU A 30 -10.90 -1.59 24.21
N LYS A 31 -11.57 -1.47 23.08
CA LYS A 31 -12.98 -1.83 22.93
C LYS A 31 -13.21 -3.34 22.77
N GLU A 32 -12.20 -4.04 22.26
CA GLU A 32 -12.23 -5.47 22.01
C GLU A 32 -11.68 -6.25 23.20
N GLU A 33 -12.02 -7.53 23.30
CA GLU A 33 -11.51 -8.42 24.36
C GLU A 33 -10.01 -8.71 24.26
N LYS A 34 -9.43 -8.56 23.06
CA LYS A 34 -8.03 -8.85 22.77
C LYS A 34 -7.31 -7.65 22.18
N CYS A 35 -6.09 -7.42 22.64
CA CYS A 35 -5.18 -6.44 22.06
C CYS A 35 -4.69 -6.89 20.65
N GLY A 36 -4.05 -5.97 19.92
CA GLY A 36 -3.40 -6.23 18.62
C GLY A 36 -4.03 -5.52 17.42
N GLY A 37 -5.26 -5.01 17.55
CA GLY A 37 -5.92 -4.26 16.48
C GLY A 37 -5.97 -5.06 15.16
N LEU A 38 -5.48 -4.47 14.07
CA LEU A 38 -5.45 -5.12 12.75
C LEU A 38 -4.37 -6.23 12.62
N CYS A 39 -3.46 -6.34 13.59
CA CYS A 39 -2.46 -7.43 13.61
C CYS A 39 -3.00 -8.73 14.22
N ARG A 40 -4.28 -8.79 14.56
CA ARG A 40 -4.90 -9.98 15.14
C ARG A 40 -5.23 -11.02 14.09
N THR A 41 -5.02 -12.29 14.48
CA THR A 41 -5.45 -13.47 13.74
C THR A 41 -6.67 -14.09 14.42
N PHE A 42 -7.62 -14.53 13.65
CA PHE A 42 -8.84 -15.20 14.10
C PHE A 42 -8.86 -16.64 13.62
N TYR A 43 -9.33 -17.52 14.50
CA TYR A 43 -9.59 -18.90 14.17
C TYR A 43 -11.11 -19.13 14.16
N LYS A 44 -11.65 -19.48 13.02
CA LYS A 44 -13.08 -19.74 12.87
C LYS A 44 -13.31 -20.90 11.90
N ASP A 45 -14.11 -21.88 12.32
CA ASP A 45 -14.52 -23.03 11.52
C ASP A 45 -13.34 -23.83 10.91
N GLY A 46 -12.21 -23.92 11.64
CA GLY A 46 -10.98 -24.59 11.19
C GLY A 46 -10.11 -23.74 10.26
N PHE A 47 -10.50 -22.51 9.97
CA PHE A 47 -9.74 -21.57 9.13
C PHE A 47 -9.06 -20.49 9.95
N ILE A 48 -7.95 -20.00 9.40
CA ILE A 48 -7.19 -18.86 9.93
C ILE A 48 -7.56 -17.61 9.13
N TRP A 49 -7.95 -16.55 9.83
CA TRP A 49 -8.39 -15.30 9.23
C TRP A 49 -7.60 -14.14 9.82
N ASP A 50 -7.05 -13.30 8.94
CA ASP A 50 -6.42 -12.05 9.30
C ASP A 50 -7.24 -10.88 8.76
N TYR A 51 -7.20 -9.72 9.43
CA TYR A 51 -7.81 -8.49 8.87
C TYR A 51 -7.06 -8.00 7.64
N ALA A 52 -5.73 -8.21 7.61
CA ALA A 52 -4.87 -7.90 6.49
C ALA A 52 -3.67 -8.85 6.49
N GLY A 53 -3.05 -9.07 5.34
CA GLY A 53 -1.79 -9.83 5.29
C GLY A 53 -0.72 -9.17 6.17
N HIS A 54 -0.06 -9.96 7.02
CA HIS A 54 0.98 -9.48 7.93
C HIS A 54 2.33 -9.35 7.21
N PHE A 55 2.39 -8.47 6.21
CA PHE A 55 3.63 -8.16 5.48
C PHE A 55 4.34 -6.97 6.12
N PHE A 56 5.59 -7.16 6.49
CA PHE A 56 6.40 -6.12 7.11
C PHE A 56 7.24 -5.39 6.06
N HIS A 57 7.13 -4.06 6.07
CA HIS A 57 7.91 -3.16 5.23
C HIS A 57 8.66 -2.16 6.11
N PHE A 58 9.94 -2.38 6.28
CA PHE A 58 10.76 -1.52 7.12
C PHE A 58 11.42 -0.39 6.29
N ALA A 59 11.03 0.85 6.57
CA ALA A 59 11.72 2.03 6.02
C ALA A 59 12.95 2.41 6.85
N HIS A 60 12.97 2.00 8.14
CA HIS A 60 13.97 2.36 9.13
C HIS A 60 14.70 1.11 9.59
N PRO A 61 16.04 1.01 9.37
CA PRO A 61 16.83 -0.16 9.77
C PRO A 61 16.75 -0.48 11.26
N GLU A 62 16.69 0.55 12.12
CA GLU A 62 16.56 0.41 13.55
C GLU A 62 15.25 -0.26 13.99
N ILE A 63 14.15 0.04 13.28
CA ILE A 63 12.85 -0.61 13.53
C ILE A 63 12.89 -2.07 13.09
N LYS A 64 13.54 -2.35 11.95
CA LYS A 64 13.74 -3.73 11.48
C LYS A 64 14.54 -4.54 12.51
N GLN A 65 15.64 -3.99 13.01
CA GLN A 65 16.47 -4.64 14.01
C GLN A 65 15.70 -4.91 15.32
N LEU A 66 14.96 -3.92 15.80
CA LEU A 66 14.11 -4.07 16.98
C LEU A 66 13.08 -5.20 16.78
N PHE A 67 12.42 -5.23 15.62
CA PHE A 67 11.44 -6.26 15.30
C PHE A 67 12.07 -7.66 15.28
N GLU A 68 13.21 -7.83 14.59
CA GLU A 68 13.92 -9.11 14.49
C GLU A 68 14.40 -9.62 15.88
N GLN A 69 14.78 -8.70 16.76
CA GLN A 69 15.16 -9.03 18.14
C GLN A 69 13.99 -9.52 18.99
N GLN A 70 12.79 -9.01 18.75
CA GLN A 70 11.60 -9.35 19.55
C GLN A 70 10.85 -10.57 19.04
N VAL A 71 10.76 -10.73 17.72
CA VAL A 71 10.01 -11.83 17.09
C VAL A 71 10.87 -13.08 16.88
N GLY A 72 12.19 -12.89 16.71
CA GLY A 72 13.07 -13.96 16.24
C GLY A 72 13.09 -14.07 14.71
N THR A 73 14.22 -14.49 14.15
CA THR A 73 14.37 -14.64 12.71
C THR A 73 13.78 -15.92 12.16
N ASP A 74 13.63 -16.94 13.00
CA ASP A 74 13.16 -18.28 12.60
C ASP A 74 11.67 -18.31 12.25
N ASP A 75 10.91 -17.36 12.82
CA ASP A 75 9.47 -17.20 12.56
C ASP A 75 9.19 -16.27 11.35
N LEU A 76 10.23 -15.73 10.72
CA LEU A 76 10.11 -14.82 9.60
C LEU A 76 10.33 -15.53 8.28
N VAL A 77 9.33 -15.47 7.41
CA VAL A 77 9.43 -16.00 6.05
C VAL A 77 9.67 -14.86 5.07
N LYS A 78 10.77 -14.93 4.33
CA LYS A 78 11.01 -14.03 3.21
C LYS A 78 10.13 -14.46 2.04
N CYS A 79 9.10 -13.67 1.76
CA CYS A 79 8.19 -13.92 0.65
C CYS A 79 8.55 -13.05 -0.55
N ASN A 80 8.75 -13.65 -1.71
CA ASN A 80 8.81 -12.94 -2.97
C ASN A 80 7.38 -12.79 -3.49
N LYS A 81 6.87 -11.57 -3.42
CA LYS A 81 5.51 -11.28 -3.90
C LYS A 81 5.48 -11.39 -5.42
N CYS A 82 4.70 -12.35 -5.91
CA CYS A 82 4.32 -12.46 -7.32
C CYS A 82 2.86 -12.03 -7.45
N THR A 83 2.60 -10.99 -8.24
CA THR A 83 1.25 -10.44 -8.42
C THR A 83 0.99 -10.29 -9.91
N ASN A 84 -0.15 -10.76 -10.34
CA ASN A 84 -0.61 -10.67 -11.72
C ASN A 84 -1.91 -9.86 -11.79
N ILE A 85 -2.13 -9.26 -12.93
CA ILE A 85 -3.32 -8.48 -13.27
C ILE A 85 -4.04 -9.24 -14.36
N ASN A 86 -5.31 -9.57 -14.13
CA ASN A 86 -6.18 -10.06 -15.20
C ASN A 86 -6.79 -8.84 -15.91
N TYR A 87 -6.28 -8.55 -17.09
CA TYR A 87 -6.74 -7.47 -17.94
C TYR A 87 -7.41 -8.06 -19.18
N GLU A 88 -8.75 -8.00 -19.24
CA GLU A 88 -9.57 -8.49 -20.36
C GLU A 88 -9.21 -9.91 -20.84
N GLY A 89 -8.94 -10.80 -19.86
CA GLY A 89 -8.55 -12.19 -20.13
C GLY A 89 -7.07 -12.40 -20.42
N THR A 90 -6.27 -11.35 -20.51
CA THR A 90 -4.81 -11.41 -20.61
C THR A 90 -4.20 -11.26 -19.21
N VAL A 91 -3.24 -12.11 -18.88
CA VAL A 91 -2.50 -12.01 -17.61
C VAL A 91 -1.30 -11.12 -17.82
N ILE A 92 -1.23 -10.03 -17.05
CA ILE A 92 -0.15 -9.03 -17.10
C ILE A 92 0.54 -9.01 -15.74
N ASP A 93 1.86 -8.94 -15.74
CA ASP A 93 2.63 -8.85 -14.51
C ASP A 93 2.45 -7.48 -13.84
N TYR A 94 2.49 -7.47 -12.50
CA TYR A 94 2.46 -6.24 -11.73
C TYR A 94 3.89 -5.65 -11.58
N PRO A 95 4.07 -4.34 -11.69
CA PRO A 95 3.04 -3.32 -11.91
C PRO A 95 2.69 -3.13 -13.39
N PHE A 96 1.41 -2.82 -13.67
CA PHE A 96 0.88 -2.70 -15.02
C PHE A 96 1.70 -1.81 -15.94
N GLN A 97 2.06 -0.61 -15.48
CA GLN A 97 2.80 0.38 -16.27
C GLN A 97 4.20 -0.08 -16.70
N MET A 98 4.80 -1.02 -15.99
CA MET A 98 6.11 -1.58 -16.36
C MET A 98 5.98 -2.82 -17.27
N ASN A 99 4.77 -3.31 -17.46
CA ASN A 99 4.50 -4.55 -18.19
C ASN A 99 3.49 -4.36 -19.34
N ILE A 100 3.33 -3.13 -19.83
CA ILE A 100 2.44 -2.82 -20.96
C ILE A 100 2.84 -3.54 -22.26
N HIS A 101 4.09 -3.99 -22.37
CA HIS A 101 4.57 -4.82 -23.47
C HIS A 101 3.85 -6.19 -23.57
N GLN A 102 3.17 -6.62 -22.51
CA GLN A 102 2.37 -7.84 -22.47
C GLN A 102 0.92 -7.62 -22.95
N LEU A 103 0.53 -6.36 -23.23
CA LEU A 103 -0.76 -6.03 -23.82
C LEU A 103 -0.85 -6.49 -25.29
N PRO A 104 -2.07 -6.64 -25.84
CA PRO A 104 -2.27 -6.74 -27.27
C PRO A 104 -1.53 -5.60 -28.00
N LYS A 105 -0.96 -5.91 -29.17
CA LYS A 105 -0.05 -5.01 -29.88
C LYS A 105 -0.61 -3.59 -30.08
N ASP A 106 -1.87 -3.48 -30.46
CA ASP A 106 -2.49 -2.17 -30.74
C ASP A 106 -2.63 -1.36 -29.46
N GLU A 107 -3.02 -2.00 -28.35
CA GLU A 107 -3.13 -1.36 -27.04
C GLU A 107 -1.76 -0.95 -26.47
N PHE A 108 -0.75 -1.76 -26.69
CA PHE A 108 0.63 -1.42 -26.33
C PHE A 108 1.10 -0.17 -27.09
N ILE A 109 0.82 -0.09 -28.40
CA ILE A 109 1.17 1.08 -29.22
C ILE A 109 0.44 2.32 -28.72
N ASP A 110 -0.86 2.23 -28.41
CA ASP A 110 -1.65 3.33 -27.86
C ASP A 110 -1.06 3.82 -26.53
N CYS A 111 -0.73 2.89 -25.63
CA CYS A 111 -0.08 3.23 -24.35
C CYS A 111 1.26 3.96 -24.55
N LEU A 112 2.09 3.51 -25.47
CA LEU A 112 3.36 4.15 -25.80
C LEU A 112 3.15 5.53 -26.39
N TYR A 113 2.24 5.67 -27.35
CA TYR A 113 1.92 6.95 -27.96
C TYR A 113 1.50 7.97 -26.90
N ASP A 114 0.55 7.61 -26.04
CA ASP A 114 0.06 8.48 -24.99
C ASP A 114 1.13 8.79 -23.93
N LEU A 115 2.01 7.83 -23.62
CA LEU A 115 3.13 8.02 -22.70
C LEU A 115 4.11 9.08 -23.24
N PHE A 116 4.46 9.03 -24.52
CA PHE A 116 5.37 10.00 -25.13
C PHE A 116 4.74 11.37 -25.38
N ASN A 117 3.43 11.44 -25.54
CA ASN A 117 2.70 12.68 -25.75
C ASN A 117 2.03 13.23 -24.48
N ARG A 118 2.34 12.68 -23.30
CA ARG A 118 1.80 13.15 -22.03
C ARG A 118 2.26 14.58 -21.71
N CYS A 119 1.42 15.30 -20.99
CA CYS A 119 1.75 16.63 -20.46
C CYS A 119 2.29 16.50 -19.04
N GLU A 120 3.60 16.34 -18.91
CA GLU A 120 4.25 16.25 -17.58
C GLU A 120 4.38 17.64 -16.95
N LYS A 121 4.07 17.76 -15.65
CA LYS A 121 4.15 18.98 -14.85
C LYS A 121 5.07 18.78 -13.67
N GLU A 122 5.62 19.88 -13.14
CA GLU A 122 6.39 19.85 -11.90
C GLU A 122 5.52 19.56 -10.68
N GLN A 123 4.26 20.03 -10.71
CA GLN A 123 3.30 19.87 -9.63
C GLN A 123 1.93 19.50 -10.20
N TYR A 124 1.22 18.66 -9.48
CA TYR A 124 -0.13 18.19 -9.80
C TYR A 124 -1.09 18.59 -8.69
N GLU A 125 -2.32 18.93 -9.04
CA GLU A 125 -3.34 19.34 -8.08
C GLU A 125 -3.94 18.15 -7.33
N ASN A 126 -4.05 17.01 -7.99
CA ASN A 126 -4.68 15.80 -7.43
C ASN A 126 -4.06 14.53 -8.02
N PHE A 127 -4.45 13.38 -7.47
CA PHE A 127 -3.90 12.09 -7.85
C PHE A 127 -4.25 11.69 -9.29
N GLU A 128 -5.45 12.03 -9.77
CA GLU A 128 -5.87 11.75 -11.15
C GLU A 128 -4.99 12.51 -12.15
N GLU A 129 -4.79 13.80 -11.93
CA GLU A 129 -3.92 14.62 -12.77
C GLU A 129 -2.48 14.10 -12.79
N MET A 130 -1.98 13.65 -11.64
CA MET A 130 -0.64 13.04 -11.54
C MET A 130 -0.53 11.78 -12.39
N LEU A 131 -1.56 10.92 -12.40
CA LEU A 131 -1.55 9.72 -13.23
C LEU A 131 -1.49 10.05 -14.72
N TYR A 132 -2.32 10.97 -15.20
CA TYR A 132 -2.29 11.40 -16.60
C TYR A 132 -0.96 12.06 -16.99
N GLY A 133 -0.44 12.90 -16.11
CA GLY A 133 0.82 13.61 -16.35
C GLY A 133 2.06 12.72 -16.33
N LYS A 134 2.04 11.66 -15.53
CA LYS A 134 3.19 10.73 -15.42
C LYS A 134 3.14 9.56 -16.39
N PHE A 135 1.96 9.02 -16.67
CA PHE A 135 1.81 7.76 -17.40
C PHE A 135 1.05 7.91 -18.73
N GLY A 136 0.51 9.10 -19.03
CA GLY A 136 -0.31 9.32 -20.22
C GLY A 136 -1.70 8.71 -20.09
N LYS A 137 -2.53 8.96 -21.11
CA LYS A 137 -3.94 8.57 -21.12
C LYS A 137 -4.12 7.05 -21.16
N GLY A 138 -3.43 6.36 -22.06
CA GLY A 138 -3.63 4.92 -22.29
C GLY A 138 -3.41 4.09 -21.03
N ILE A 139 -2.26 4.22 -20.38
CA ILE A 139 -1.95 3.48 -19.15
C ILE A 139 -2.91 3.88 -18.02
N THR A 140 -3.24 5.17 -17.93
CA THR A 140 -4.10 5.69 -16.86
C THR A 140 -5.51 5.15 -16.99
N GLU A 141 -6.15 5.25 -18.14
CA GLU A 141 -7.54 4.83 -18.35
C GLU A 141 -7.70 3.30 -18.36
N LYS A 142 -6.73 2.59 -18.94
CA LYS A 142 -6.80 1.12 -19.00
C LYS A 142 -6.67 0.46 -17.62
N PHE A 143 -5.84 0.99 -16.75
CA PHE A 143 -5.60 0.34 -15.48
C PHE A 143 -5.51 1.26 -14.28
N LEU A 144 -4.65 2.29 -14.28
CA LEU A 144 -4.33 3.00 -13.05
C LEU A 144 -5.55 3.71 -12.44
N LYS A 145 -6.39 4.34 -13.25
CA LYS A 145 -7.59 5.03 -12.78
C LYS A 145 -8.62 4.05 -12.21
N PRO A 146 -9.16 3.09 -12.98
CA PRO A 146 -10.18 2.17 -12.45
C PRO A 146 -9.69 1.32 -11.27
N TYR A 147 -8.42 0.92 -11.26
CA TYR A 147 -7.83 0.20 -10.15
C TYR A 147 -7.80 1.03 -8.86
N ASN A 148 -7.31 2.28 -8.96
CA ASN A 148 -7.19 3.13 -7.78
C ASN A 148 -8.55 3.66 -7.30
N GLU A 149 -9.50 3.95 -8.18
CA GLU A 149 -10.88 4.29 -7.79
C GLU A 149 -11.54 3.14 -7.01
N LYS A 150 -11.32 1.91 -7.44
CA LYS A 150 -11.79 0.72 -6.71
C LYS A 150 -11.07 0.56 -5.37
N LEU A 151 -9.76 0.77 -5.34
CA LEU A 151 -8.94 0.62 -4.13
C LEU A 151 -9.33 1.63 -3.05
N TYR A 152 -9.50 2.89 -3.43
CA TYR A 152 -9.80 3.98 -2.49
C TYR A 152 -11.31 4.22 -2.29
N ALA A 153 -12.15 3.62 -3.12
CA ALA A 153 -13.60 3.81 -3.12
C ALA A 153 -14.03 5.28 -3.20
N CYS A 154 -13.26 6.12 -3.91
CA CYS A 154 -13.54 7.53 -4.16
C CYS A 154 -13.00 7.97 -5.53
N LYS A 155 -13.35 9.19 -5.94
CA LYS A 155 -12.78 9.78 -7.15
C LYS A 155 -11.32 10.19 -6.90
N LEU A 156 -10.46 9.98 -7.89
CA LEU A 156 -9.04 10.26 -7.73
C LEU A 156 -8.69 11.75 -7.69
N ASN A 157 -9.58 12.60 -8.20
CA ASN A 157 -9.44 14.06 -8.07
C ASN A 157 -9.69 14.58 -6.65
N ASP A 158 -10.27 13.76 -5.76
CA ASP A 158 -10.44 14.08 -4.34
C ASP A 158 -9.22 13.70 -3.48
N LEU A 159 -8.20 13.08 -4.10
CA LEU A 159 -7.01 12.58 -3.42
C LEU A 159 -5.78 13.47 -3.69
N ASP A 160 -4.93 13.59 -2.67
CA ASP A 160 -3.63 14.22 -2.80
C ASP A 160 -2.77 13.50 -3.86
N PRO A 161 -1.98 14.20 -4.70
CA PRO A 161 -1.11 13.58 -5.70
C PRO A 161 -0.17 12.51 -5.13
N LYS A 162 0.14 12.56 -3.85
CA LYS A 162 1.01 11.62 -3.13
C LYS A 162 0.24 10.59 -2.30
N ALA A 163 -1.05 10.37 -2.57
CA ALA A 163 -1.92 9.52 -1.75
C ALA A 163 -1.37 8.11 -1.45
N MET A 164 -0.69 7.46 -2.40
CA MET A 164 -0.03 6.17 -2.17
C MET A 164 1.37 6.28 -1.55
N GLY A 165 1.95 7.47 -1.51
CA GLY A 165 3.28 7.70 -0.98
C GLY A 165 4.32 6.74 -1.59
N ARG A 166 5.14 6.12 -0.75
CA ARG A 166 6.21 5.19 -1.16
C ARG A 166 5.72 3.86 -1.76
N PHE A 167 4.44 3.56 -1.64
CA PHE A 167 3.88 2.31 -2.15
C PHE A 167 3.40 2.40 -3.60
N PHE A 168 3.38 3.62 -4.17
CA PHE A 168 3.08 3.76 -5.58
C PHE A 168 4.27 3.29 -6.42
N PRO A 169 4.09 2.34 -7.34
CA PRO A 169 5.18 1.83 -8.17
C PRO A 169 5.47 2.82 -9.31
N TYR A 170 6.18 3.90 -8.97
CA TYR A 170 6.65 4.85 -9.96
C TYR A 170 7.58 4.17 -10.94
N ALA A 171 7.39 4.48 -12.22
CA ALA A 171 8.26 4.04 -13.28
C ALA A 171 8.55 5.23 -14.21
N ASN A 172 9.78 5.38 -14.62
CA ASN A 172 10.15 6.32 -15.65
C ASN A 172 9.98 5.68 -17.05
N PRO A 173 9.93 6.46 -18.14
CA PRO A 173 9.74 5.92 -19.49
C PRO A 173 10.74 4.82 -19.87
N THR A 174 12.00 4.92 -19.43
CA THR A 174 13.03 3.90 -19.69
C THR A 174 12.76 2.56 -18.99
N GLN A 175 12.01 2.58 -17.90
CA GLN A 175 11.61 1.35 -17.18
C GLN A 175 10.31 0.75 -17.75
N ILE A 176 9.57 1.54 -18.52
CA ILE A 176 8.30 1.13 -19.14
C ILE A 176 8.53 0.48 -20.51
N ILE A 177 9.57 0.89 -21.22
CA ILE A 177 10.00 0.43 -22.52
C ILE A 177 11.11 -0.59 -22.39
#